data_349d98f0f397cf72c741842e662063da
#
_entry.id   349d98f0f397cf72c741842e662063da
#
_cell.length_a   1.000
_cell.length_b   1.000
_cell.length_c   1.000
_cell.angle_alpha   90.00
_cell.angle_beta   90.00
_cell.angle_gamma   90.00
#
_symmetry.space_group_name_H-M   'P 1'
#
loop_
_entity.id
_entity.type
_entity.pdbx_description
1 polymer ?
#
loop_
_entity_poly.entity_id
_entity_poly.type
_entity_poly.pdbx_seq_one_letter_code
_entity_poly.pdbx_strand_id
1 'polypeptide(L)'
;MEDKNAFPVPPQLNQGGVELDKLRALEEELKRRKREWGIRFFVPNRPQLKCLQSPARVIAYVGGNRAGKSTVGAAFLAGHLSGFYPSCKCHGDWFNTLKRFNYRPLKALVVATSFQKIEEVIEPKLMSHLPKELVKETRRGAMNYLR
;
A
#
# COMPACT_ATOMS: atom_id res chain seq x y z
N MET A 1 4.45 49.22 53.03
CA MET A 1 3.26 48.34 52.98
C MET A 1 3.44 47.43 51.75
N GLU A 2 3.97 46.25 51.98
CA GLU A 2 4.19 45.25 50.94
C GLU A 2 2.91 44.44 50.71
N ASP A 3 2.47 44.39 49.49
CA ASP A 3 1.25 43.71 49.08
C ASP A 3 1.49 42.18 49.08
N LYS A 4 1.09 41.49 50.15
CA LYS A 4 1.31 40.05 50.40
C LYS A 4 0.28 39.12 49.72
N ASN A 5 -0.40 39.57 48.66
CA ASN A 5 -1.43 38.78 47.99
C ASN A 5 -1.12 38.53 46.50
N ALA A 6 0.14 38.28 46.14
CA ALA A 6 0.44 37.75 44.82
C ALA A 6 0.17 36.24 44.84
N PHE A 7 -0.96 35.79 44.24
CA PHE A 7 -1.20 34.38 43.95
C PHE A 7 -0.11 33.87 43.01
N PRO A 8 0.51 32.73 43.33
CA PRO A 8 1.48 32.12 42.40
C PRO A 8 0.78 31.77 41.09
N VAL A 9 1.24 32.38 40.00
CA VAL A 9 0.80 32.01 38.65
C VAL A 9 1.22 30.57 38.43
N PRO A 10 0.28 29.64 38.14
CA PRO A 10 0.65 28.25 37.88
C PRO A 10 1.57 28.20 36.64
N PRO A 11 2.61 27.34 36.66
CA PRO A 11 3.47 27.20 35.54
C PRO A 11 2.62 26.81 34.33
N GLN A 12 2.63 27.61 33.28
CA GLN A 12 1.99 27.30 32.02
C GLN A 12 2.73 26.08 31.46
N LEU A 13 2.15 24.91 31.66
CA LEU A 13 2.61 23.67 31.05
C LEU A 13 2.51 23.85 29.56
N ASN A 14 3.65 23.83 28.89
CA ASN A 14 3.80 23.73 27.43
C ASN A 14 3.32 22.35 26.96
N GLN A 15 2.05 22.00 27.22
CA GLN A 15 1.46 20.70 26.83
C GLN A 15 1.30 20.60 25.32
N GLY A 16 1.16 21.72 24.61
CA GLY A 16 1.02 21.72 23.15
C GLY A 16 2.28 21.30 22.37
N GLY A 17 3.47 21.54 22.90
CA GLY A 17 4.73 21.17 22.25
C GLY A 17 4.96 19.66 22.24
N VAL A 18 4.74 19.02 23.39
CA VAL A 18 4.95 17.57 23.56
C VAL A 18 3.94 16.75 22.74
N GLU A 19 2.72 17.24 22.60
CA GLU A 19 1.69 16.58 21.82
C GLU A 19 1.96 16.69 20.31
N LEU A 20 2.46 17.82 19.84
CA LEU A 20 2.86 18.04 18.47
C LEU A 20 4.03 17.14 18.06
N ASP A 21 5.03 16.97 18.91
CA ASP A 21 6.17 16.11 18.64
C ASP A 21 5.77 14.62 18.61
N LYS A 22 4.84 14.21 19.47
CA LYS A 22 4.24 12.86 19.41
C LYS A 22 3.50 12.61 18.10
N LEU A 23 2.71 13.58 17.63
CA LEU A 23 1.99 13.50 16.37
C LEU A 23 2.95 13.37 15.18
N ARG A 24 4.02 14.17 15.15
CA ARG A 24 5.07 14.07 14.13
C ARG A 24 5.74 12.69 14.12
N ALA A 25 6.12 12.18 15.30
CA ALA A 25 6.71 10.86 15.41
C ALA A 25 5.77 9.75 14.93
N LEU A 26 4.46 9.84 15.24
CA LEU A 26 3.45 8.90 14.74
C LEU A 26 3.27 8.98 13.21
N GLU A 27 3.29 10.19 12.64
CA GLU A 27 3.24 10.36 11.18
C GLU A 27 4.45 9.75 10.48
N GLU A 28 5.65 9.94 11.01
CA GLU A 28 6.87 9.35 10.47
C GLU A 28 6.84 7.83 10.54
N GLU A 29 6.39 7.28 11.66
CA GLU A 29 6.22 5.83 11.82
C GLU A 29 5.18 5.27 10.85
N LEU A 30 4.04 5.94 10.65
CA LEU A 30 3.06 5.55 9.64
C LEU A 30 3.62 5.61 8.22
N LYS A 31 4.41 6.65 7.89
CA LYS A 31 5.09 6.75 6.60
C LYS A 31 6.09 5.62 6.43
N ARG A 32 6.83 5.24 7.48
CA ARG A 32 7.75 4.10 7.47
C ARG A 32 7.00 2.80 7.21
N ARG A 33 5.95 2.50 7.97
CA ARG A 33 5.13 1.29 7.80
C ARG A 33 4.48 1.20 6.42
N LYS A 34 4.00 2.33 5.87
CA LYS A 34 3.46 2.37 4.50
C LYS A 34 4.51 2.04 3.45
N ARG A 35 5.77 2.45 3.65
CA ARG A 35 6.87 2.10 2.74
C ARG A 35 7.30 0.65 2.86
N GLU A 36 7.21 0.06 4.04
CA GLU A 36 7.60 -1.33 4.29
C GLU A 36 6.52 -2.33 3.84
N TRP A 37 5.26 -2.01 4.11
CA TRP A 37 4.13 -2.91 3.88
C TRP A 37 2.94 -2.18 3.24
N GLY A 38 3.15 -1.61 2.07
CA GLY A 38 2.15 -0.77 1.40
C GLY A 38 0.80 -1.45 1.16
N ILE A 39 0.79 -2.76 0.90
CA ILE A 39 -0.45 -3.51 0.69
C ILE A 39 -1.39 -3.51 1.92
N ARG A 40 -0.87 -3.38 3.13
CA ARG A 40 -1.70 -3.28 4.35
C ARG A 40 -2.53 -2.00 4.41
N PHE A 41 -2.08 -0.96 3.72
CA PHE A 41 -2.73 0.35 3.69
C PHE A 41 -3.53 0.59 2.41
N PHE A 42 -3.54 -0.37 1.51
CA PHE A 42 -4.39 -0.31 0.32
C PHE A 42 -5.84 -0.52 0.73
N VAL A 43 -6.71 0.42 0.36
CA VAL A 43 -8.15 0.32 0.57
C VAL A 43 -8.83 0.34 -0.79
N PRO A 44 -9.42 -0.78 -1.23
CA PRO A 44 -10.08 -0.83 -2.52
C PRO A 44 -11.39 -0.04 -2.52
N ASN A 45 -11.66 0.67 -3.62
CA ASN A 45 -13.00 1.18 -3.88
C ASN A 45 -13.95 0.04 -4.32
N ARG A 46 -15.27 0.30 -4.38
CA ARG A 46 -16.27 -0.73 -4.72
C ARG A 46 -15.99 -1.49 -6.01
N PRO A 47 -15.65 -0.85 -7.16
CA PRO A 47 -15.29 -1.56 -8.39
C PRO A 47 -14.01 -2.40 -8.24
N GLN A 48 -13.00 -1.89 -7.54
CA GLN A 48 -11.77 -2.62 -7.27
C GLN A 48 -12.02 -3.84 -6.39
N LEU A 49 -12.85 -3.69 -5.36
CA LEU A 49 -13.24 -4.78 -4.48
C LEU A 49 -13.93 -5.91 -5.26
N LYS A 50 -14.88 -5.57 -6.13
CA LYS A 50 -15.53 -6.54 -7.03
C LYS A 50 -14.53 -7.29 -7.91
N CYS A 51 -13.51 -6.58 -8.43
CA CYS A 51 -12.44 -7.18 -9.21
C CYS A 51 -11.61 -8.18 -8.38
N LEU A 52 -11.19 -7.80 -7.19
CA LEU A 52 -10.39 -8.64 -6.30
C LEU A 52 -11.15 -9.87 -5.79
N GLN A 53 -12.45 -9.72 -5.53
CA GLN A 53 -13.32 -10.80 -5.04
C GLN A 53 -13.87 -11.71 -6.15
N SER A 54 -13.64 -11.37 -7.42
CA SER A 54 -14.18 -12.14 -8.54
C SER A 54 -13.65 -13.58 -8.54
N PRO A 55 -14.51 -14.60 -8.66
CA PRO A 55 -14.08 -15.99 -8.80
C PRO A 55 -13.60 -16.35 -10.22
N ALA A 56 -13.80 -15.47 -11.20
CA ALA A 56 -13.48 -15.73 -12.60
C ALA A 56 -11.97 -15.93 -12.82
N ARG A 57 -11.59 -16.86 -13.69
CA ARG A 57 -10.18 -17.10 -14.07
C ARG A 57 -9.58 -15.92 -14.85
N VAL A 58 -10.40 -15.28 -15.65
CA VAL A 58 -10.04 -14.11 -16.45
C VAL A 58 -10.89 -12.94 -15.97
N ILE A 59 -10.26 -11.85 -15.63
CA ILE A 59 -10.92 -10.63 -15.15
C ILE A 59 -10.51 -9.48 -16.06
N ALA A 60 -11.48 -8.85 -16.73
CA ALA A 60 -11.29 -7.60 -17.43
C ALA A 60 -11.76 -6.44 -16.57
N TYR A 61 -10.83 -5.57 -16.16
CA TYR A 61 -11.14 -4.36 -15.40
C TYR A 61 -11.05 -3.14 -16.31
N VAL A 62 -12.19 -2.71 -16.82
CA VAL A 62 -12.32 -1.58 -17.75
C VAL A 62 -12.78 -0.34 -16.99
N GLY A 63 -12.26 0.81 -17.35
CA GLY A 63 -12.63 2.08 -16.72
C GLY A 63 -11.87 3.25 -17.35
N GLY A 64 -12.34 4.46 -17.07
CA GLY A 64 -11.71 5.71 -17.51
C GLY A 64 -10.31 5.93 -16.92
N ASN A 65 -9.68 7.02 -17.33
CA ASN A 65 -8.42 7.45 -16.74
C ASN A 65 -8.62 7.73 -15.25
N ARG A 66 -7.60 7.44 -14.44
CA ARG A 66 -7.61 7.58 -12.97
C ARG A 66 -8.60 6.66 -12.22
N ALA A 67 -9.25 5.71 -12.88
CA ALA A 67 -10.12 4.71 -12.25
C ALA A 67 -9.37 3.69 -11.36
N GLY A 68 -8.05 3.82 -11.21
CA GLY A 68 -7.25 2.95 -10.34
C GLY A 68 -6.95 1.56 -10.92
N LYS A 69 -7.07 1.36 -12.26
CA LYS A 69 -6.80 0.07 -12.93
C LYS A 69 -5.42 -0.51 -12.60
N SER A 70 -4.38 0.29 -12.80
CA SER A 70 -2.99 -0.15 -12.50
C SER A 70 -2.76 -0.36 -11.01
N THR A 71 -3.47 0.37 -10.15
CA THR A 71 -3.37 0.22 -8.70
C THR A 71 -3.98 -1.09 -8.23
N VAL A 72 -5.19 -1.44 -8.71
CA VAL A 72 -5.79 -2.72 -8.34
C VAL A 72 -5.01 -3.90 -8.92
N GLY A 73 -4.45 -3.80 -10.13
CA GLY A 73 -3.58 -4.81 -10.70
C GLY A 73 -2.29 -5.01 -9.89
N ALA A 74 -1.66 -3.91 -9.47
CA ALA A 74 -0.48 -3.97 -8.61
C ALA A 74 -0.80 -4.56 -7.23
N ALA A 75 -1.91 -4.17 -6.60
CA ALA A 75 -2.35 -4.73 -5.33
C ALA A 75 -2.69 -6.22 -5.46
N PHE A 76 -3.35 -6.64 -6.55
CA PHE A 76 -3.64 -8.04 -6.85
C PHE A 76 -2.35 -8.87 -6.92
N LEU A 77 -1.38 -8.42 -7.70
CA LEU A 77 -0.08 -9.09 -7.81
C LEU A 77 0.66 -9.11 -6.48
N ALA A 78 0.73 -7.98 -5.78
CA ALA A 78 1.41 -7.89 -4.50
C ALA A 78 0.79 -8.84 -3.46
N GLY A 79 -0.54 -8.96 -3.41
CA GLY A 79 -1.23 -9.89 -2.54
C GLY A 79 -0.83 -11.34 -2.82
N HIS A 80 -0.87 -11.76 -4.07
CA HIS A 80 -0.53 -13.13 -4.45
C HIS A 80 0.97 -13.43 -4.29
N LEU A 81 1.86 -12.52 -4.67
CA LEU A 81 3.31 -12.70 -4.56
C LEU A 81 3.78 -12.73 -3.11
N SER A 82 3.21 -11.88 -2.25
CA SER A 82 3.55 -11.85 -0.83
C SER A 82 2.85 -12.92 0.00
N GLY A 83 1.72 -13.45 -0.50
CA GLY A 83 0.82 -14.31 0.27
C GLY A 83 0.06 -13.56 1.35
N PHE A 84 0.10 -12.24 1.35
CA PHE A 84 -0.62 -11.40 2.30
C PHE A 84 -1.91 -10.88 1.66
N TYR A 85 -3.04 -11.27 2.24
CA TYR A 85 -4.38 -10.93 1.76
C TYR A 85 -5.08 -10.03 2.78
N PRO A 86 -5.04 -8.70 2.59
CA PRO A 86 -5.65 -7.78 3.53
C PRO A 86 -7.17 -7.93 3.57
N SER A 87 -7.72 -7.65 4.73
CA SER A 87 -9.15 -7.63 5.00
C SER A 87 -9.50 -6.43 5.85
N CYS A 88 -10.77 -6.06 5.91
CA CYS A 88 -11.28 -5.07 6.85
C CYS A 88 -12.61 -5.51 7.44
N LYS A 89 -12.95 -4.96 8.60
CA LYS A 89 -14.21 -5.28 9.29
C LYS A 89 -15.46 -4.90 8.47
N CYS A 90 -15.35 -3.87 7.62
CA CYS A 90 -16.45 -3.32 6.83
C CYS A 90 -16.74 -4.10 5.53
N HIS A 91 -15.73 -4.74 4.94
CA HIS A 91 -15.83 -5.42 3.65
C HIS A 91 -15.39 -6.89 3.69
N GLY A 92 -14.96 -7.38 4.85
CA GLY A 92 -14.41 -8.72 4.98
C GLY A 92 -13.11 -8.89 4.20
N ASP A 93 -12.90 -10.06 3.61
CA ASP A 93 -11.73 -10.37 2.79
C ASP A 93 -11.79 -9.65 1.45
N TRP A 94 -10.71 -8.94 1.10
CA TRP A 94 -10.65 -8.22 -0.18
C TRP A 94 -10.32 -9.12 -1.36
N PHE A 95 -9.70 -10.26 -1.10
CA PHE A 95 -9.35 -11.22 -2.14
C PHE A 95 -10.26 -12.44 -2.06
N ASN A 96 -10.62 -12.99 -3.22
CA ASN A 96 -11.36 -14.23 -3.26
C ASN A 96 -10.56 -15.36 -2.63
N THR A 97 -11.10 -16.01 -1.62
CA THR A 97 -10.44 -17.08 -0.87
C THR A 97 -10.08 -18.28 -1.73
N LEU A 98 -10.89 -18.58 -2.76
CA LEU A 98 -10.64 -19.67 -3.71
C LEU A 98 -9.46 -19.42 -4.64
N LYS A 99 -9.02 -18.17 -4.74
CA LYS A 99 -7.88 -17.76 -5.58
C LYS A 99 -6.61 -17.51 -4.78
N ARG A 100 -6.61 -17.75 -3.49
CA ARG A 100 -5.41 -17.65 -2.68
C ARG A 100 -4.47 -18.78 -3.03
N PHE A 101 -3.30 -18.45 -3.54
CA PHE A 101 -2.29 -19.44 -3.88
C PHE A 101 -1.50 -19.83 -2.62
N ASN A 102 -1.65 -21.07 -2.21
CA ASN A 102 -0.92 -21.61 -1.07
C ASN A 102 0.43 -22.23 -1.46
N TYR A 103 0.70 -22.30 -2.79
CA TYR A 103 1.90 -22.93 -3.32
C TYR A 103 2.90 -21.90 -3.77
N ARG A 104 4.12 -22.06 -3.35
CA ARG A 104 5.28 -21.26 -3.80
C ARG A 104 6.27 -22.20 -4.51
N PRO A 105 7.00 -21.72 -5.50
CA PRO A 105 7.10 -20.34 -6.01
C PRO A 105 5.98 -19.96 -6.99
N LEU A 106 5.53 -18.72 -6.92
CA LEU A 106 4.63 -18.12 -7.89
C LEU A 106 5.44 -17.36 -8.94
N LYS A 107 5.04 -17.49 -10.21
CA LYS A 107 5.56 -16.66 -11.31
C LYS A 107 4.42 -15.78 -11.81
N ALA A 108 4.68 -14.51 -11.98
CA ALA A 108 3.73 -13.55 -12.53
C ALA A 108 4.34 -12.86 -13.74
N LEU A 109 3.53 -12.64 -14.79
CA LEU A 109 3.89 -11.88 -15.96
C LEU A 109 3.03 -10.62 -16.04
N VAL A 110 3.68 -9.49 -16.24
CA VAL A 110 3.02 -8.21 -16.48
C VAL A 110 3.33 -7.76 -17.90
N VAL A 111 2.28 -7.49 -18.67
CA VAL A 111 2.41 -7.05 -20.06
C VAL A 111 1.82 -5.65 -20.19
N ALA A 112 2.51 -4.77 -20.88
CA ALA A 112 2.05 -3.44 -21.22
C ALA A 112 2.36 -3.11 -22.68
N THR A 113 1.78 -2.04 -23.20
CA THR A 113 1.98 -1.61 -24.60
C THR A 113 3.36 -1.03 -24.86
N SER A 114 4.10 -0.62 -23.84
CA SER A 114 5.48 -0.15 -23.93
C SER A 114 6.24 -0.44 -22.66
N PHE A 115 7.55 -0.61 -22.78
CA PHE A 115 8.45 -0.79 -21.66
C PHE A 115 8.45 0.42 -20.71
N GLN A 116 8.41 1.61 -21.29
CA GLN A 116 8.31 2.87 -20.53
C GLN A 116 7.11 2.88 -19.57
N LYS A 117 5.94 2.37 -20.00
CA LYS A 117 4.76 2.27 -19.11
C LYS A 117 4.97 1.29 -17.96
N ILE A 118 5.76 0.25 -18.17
CA ILE A 118 6.12 -0.68 -17.07
C ILE A 118 6.98 0.06 -16.05
N GLU A 119 8.04 0.73 -16.49
CA GLU A 119 8.98 1.41 -15.60
C GLU A 119 8.37 2.63 -14.88
N GLU A 120 7.63 3.46 -15.59
CA GLU A 120 7.10 4.71 -15.02
C GLU A 120 5.81 4.53 -14.22
N VAL A 121 5.00 3.52 -14.55
CA VAL A 121 3.65 3.41 -13.99
C VAL A 121 3.46 2.12 -13.19
N ILE A 122 3.81 0.97 -13.75
CA ILE A 122 3.45 -0.32 -13.16
C ILE A 122 4.44 -0.71 -12.07
N GLU A 123 5.73 -0.65 -12.36
CA GLU A 123 6.78 -1.00 -11.40
C GLU A 123 6.70 -0.18 -10.11
N PRO A 124 6.63 1.17 -10.14
CA PRO A 124 6.52 1.96 -8.92
C PRO A 124 5.27 1.64 -8.09
N LYS A 125 4.14 1.35 -8.76
CA LYS A 125 2.91 0.95 -8.07
C LYS A 125 3.01 -0.43 -7.44
N LEU A 126 3.60 -1.39 -8.15
CA LEU A 126 3.82 -2.73 -7.62
C LEU A 126 4.75 -2.67 -6.41
N MET A 127 5.88 -1.95 -6.54
CA MET A 127 6.85 -1.78 -5.47
C MET A 127 6.28 -1.01 -4.26
N SER A 128 5.31 -0.14 -4.47
CA SER A 128 4.62 0.54 -3.36
C SER A 128 3.71 -0.38 -2.56
N HIS A 129 3.27 -1.50 -3.12
CA HIS A 129 2.42 -2.48 -2.45
C HIS A 129 3.20 -3.69 -1.94
N LEU A 130 4.33 -4.04 -2.57
CA LEU A 130 5.15 -5.17 -2.13
C LEU A 130 5.88 -4.85 -0.82
N PRO A 131 5.91 -5.81 0.13
CA PRO A 131 6.79 -5.70 1.29
C PRO A 131 8.25 -5.67 0.83
N LYS A 132 9.00 -4.66 1.24
CA LYS A 132 10.40 -4.49 0.84
C LYS A 132 11.28 -5.67 1.24
N GLU A 133 11.00 -6.28 2.37
CA GLU A 133 11.71 -7.46 2.89
C GLU A 133 11.63 -8.68 1.96
N LEU A 134 10.58 -8.76 1.13
CA LEU A 134 10.39 -9.85 0.19
C LEU A 134 11.06 -9.61 -1.16
N VAL A 135 11.46 -8.37 -1.45
CA VAL A 135 12.14 -8.01 -2.69
C VAL A 135 13.64 -8.21 -2.52
N LYS A 136 14.15 -9.35 -2.99
CA LYS A 136 15.57 -9.68 -2.89
C LYS A 136 16.43 -8.98 -3.93
N GLU A 137 15.93 -8.87 -5.14
CA GLU A 137 16.67 -8.31 -6.26
C GLU A 137 15.73 -7.69 -7.28
N THR A 138 16.09 -6.53 -7.79
CA THR A 138 15.42 -5.88 -8.92
C THR A 138 16.42 -5.72 -10.04
N ARG A 139 16.26 -6.46 -11.14
CA ARG A 139 17.09 -6.32 -12.34
C ARG A 139 16.37 -5.43 -13.34
N ARG A 140 16.92 -4.26 -13.57
CA ARG A 140 16.56 -3.39 -14.68
C ARG A 140 17.56 -3.66 -15.80
N GLY A 141 17.21 -4.49 -16.73
CA GLY A 141 18.01 -4.78 -17.89
C GLY A 141 17.33 -4.30 -19.16
N ALA A 142 18.09 -3.84 -20.14
CA ALA A 142 17.60 -3.82 -21.51
C ALA A 142 17.04 -5.20 -21.81
N MET A 143 15.77 -5.26 -22.26
CA MET A 143 15.14 -6.51 -22.61
C MET A 143 16.03 -7.25 -23.62
N ASN A 144 16.64 -8.33 -23.21
CA ASN A 144 17.04 -9.34 -24.17
C ASN A 144 15.75 -9.92 -24.72
N TYR A 145 15.34 -9.39 -25.87
CA TYR A 145 14.22 -9.94 -26.62
C TYR A 145 14.47 -11.41 -26.80
N LEU A 146 13.49 -12.21 -26.42
CA LEU A 146 13.43 -13.59 -26.81
C LEU A 146 13.60 -13.65 -28.34
N ARG A 147 14.71 -14.18 -28.78
CA ARG A 147 14.86 -14.71 -30.13
C ARG A 147 14.21 -16.06 -30.18
#